data_8493e98ada287dc041c04963cf616cc5
#
_entry.id   8493e98ada287dc041c04963cf616cc5
#
_cell.length_a   1.000
_cell.length_b   1.000
_cell.length_c   1.000
_cell.angle_alpha   90.00
_cell.angle_beta   90.00
_cell.angle_gamma   90.00
#
_symmetry.space_group_name_H-M   'P 1'
#
loop_
_entity.id
_entity.type
_entity.pdbx_description
1 polymer ?
#
loop_
_entity_poly.entity_id
_entity_poly.type
_entity_poly.pdbx_seq_one_letter_code
_entity_poly.pdbx_strand_id
1 'polypeptide(L)'
;AVAEDVSEGISDQGIIICTSGIGVSITANKFPNVRAALCVNTDAVRTAKEHNDANVLCLGSLHTDLLKVEEMIEIWLNTSFCKERHSSRVNKINEYESSIESIQNIKNLDSEIYNLIKKEDQRQKENIELIASENIASKAVRETQGSRMTNKYAEGYPAKRWYNGCEWVDGAENLAINRAKELFGAEHANVQPHSGSGANMAVYFSQLQPGDTILAMSLAEGGHLTHGHPMNFSGRLFNIIPYGVKKDTEYIDYENIQKLADEHKPKMIVAGASAYSRTIDFEKIRDICNSVNALMLVDMAHISGLVASGHHPSPVALSDFV
;
A
#
# COMPACT_ATOMS: atom_id res chain seq x y z
N ALA A 1 -22.62 -9.29 24.48
CA ALA A 1 -21.80 -9.93 25.52
C ALA A 1 -20.98 -11.09 24.94
N VAL A 2 -21.43 -12.39 25.02
CA VAL A 2 -20.56 -13.55 24.64
C VAL A 2 -19.95 -13.44 23.24
N ALA A 3 -20.74 -13.15 22.22
CA ALA A 3 -20.24 -13.01 20.84
C ALA A 3 -19.37 -11.77 20.66
N GLU A 4 -19.64 -10.73 21.39
CA GLU A 4 -18.87 -9.49 21.42
C GLU A 4 -17.50 -9.72 22.08
N ASP A 5 -17.47 -10.38 23.24
CA ASP A 5 -16.22 -10.72 23.94
C ASP A 5 -15.31 -11.62 23.09
N VAL A 6 -15.89 -12.56 22.32
CA VAL A 6 -15.14 -13.40 21.37
C VAL A 6 -14.68 -12.59 20.17
N SER A 7 -15.49 -11.69 19.63
CA SER A 7 -15.17 -10.80 18.52
C SER A 7 -14.00 -9.86 18.84
N GLU A 8 -13.98 -9.35 20.07
CA GLU A 8 -12.97 -8.41 20.58
C GLU A 8 -11.69 -9.11 21.13
N GLY A 9 -11.69 -10.46 21.13
CA GLY A 9 -10.56 -11.24 21.64
C GLY A 9 -10.42 -11.22 23.17
N ILE A 10 -11.47 -10.82 23.90
CA ILE A 10 -11.54 -10.89 25.37
C ILE A 10 -11.65 -12.35 25.83
N SER A 11 -12.34 -13.16 25.02
CA SER A 11 -12.51 -14.59 25.22
C SER A 11 -12.16 -15.35 23.95
N ASP A 12 -11.44 -16.48 24.09
CA ASP A 12 -11.08 -17.34 22.95
C ASP A 12 -12.29 -18.09 22.38
N GLN A 13 -13.25 -18.43 23.24
CA GLN A 13 -14.41 -19.25 22.90
C GLN A 13 -15.62 -18.82 23.73
N GLY A 14 -16.84 -19.08 23.18
CA GLY A 14 -18.09 -18.80 23.86
C GLY A 14 -19.10 -19.93 23.76
N ILE A 15 -20.03 -20.01 24.75
CA ILE A 15 -21.18 -20.90 24.71
C ILE A 15 -22.43 -20.07 24.94
N ILE A 16 -23.42 -20.23 24.06
CA ILE A 16 -24.70 -19.54 24.16
C ILE A 16 -25.84 -20.56 24.14
N ILE A 17 -26.75 -20.46 25.10
CA ILE A 17 -27.88 -21.37 25.22
C ILE A 17 -29.18 -20.54 25.15
N CYS A 18 -30.13 -20.99 24.32
CA CYS A 18 -31.49 -20.46 24.31
C CYS A 18 -32.50 -21.58 23.99
N THR A 19 -33.77 -21.24 23.78
CA THR A 19 -34.83 -22.22 23.52
C THR A 19 -34.55 -23.08 22.29
N SER A 20 -34.29 -22.48 21.11
CA SER A 20 -34.02 -23.20 19.86
C SER A 20 -32.56 -23.24 19.47
N GLY A 21 -31.72 -22.36 20.00
CA GLY A 21 -30.33 -22.13 19.56
C GLY A 21 -30.22 -21.34 18.25
N ILE A 22 -31.29 -21.22 17.47
CA ILE A 22 -31.27 -20.65 16.12
C ILE A 22 -31.01 -19.13 16.17
N GLY A 23 -31.83 -18.39 16.89
CA GLY A 23 -31.74 -16.92 16.94
C GLY A 23 -30.40 -16.44 17.48
N VAL A 24 -29.88 -17.08 18.52
CA VAL A 24 -28.56 -16.73 19.09
C VAL A 24 -27.42 -17.06 18.15
N SER A 25 -27.50 -18.15 17.41
CA SER A 25 -26.47 -18.51 16.39
C SER A 25 -26.47 -17.49 15.24
N ILE A 26 -27.66 -17.07 14.75
CA ILE A 26 -27.77 -16.04 13.73
C ILE A 26 -27.21 -14.71 14.22
N THR A 27 -27.56 -14.32 15.46
CA THR A 27 -27.07 -13.05 16.05
C THR A 27 -25.57 -13.08 16.30
N ALA A 28 -25.04 -14.18 16.85
CA ALA A 28 -23.61 -14.30 17.12
C ALA A 28 -22.78 -14.19 15.82
N ASN A 29 -23.22 -14.78 14.72
CA ASN A 29 -22.58 -14.67 13.42
C ASN A 29 -22.68 -13.28 12.74
N LYS A 30 -23.25 -12.26 13.41
CA LYS A 30 -23.20 -10.86 12.97
C LYS A 30 -22.00 -10.11 13.54
N PHE A 31 -21.30 -10.67 14.51
CA PHE A 31 -20.11 -10.08 15.09
C PHE A 31 -18.85 -10.53 14.28
N PRO A 32 -17.94 -9.61 13.98
CA PRO A 32 -16.69 -9.93 13.27
C PRO A 32 -15.89 -11.03 13.97
N ASN A 33 -15.23 -11.88 13.17
CA ASN A 33 -14.41 -12.99 13.66
C ASN A 33 -15.18 -14.07 14.48
N VAL A 34 -16.50 -14.02 14.52
CA VAL A 34 -17.33 -15.01 15.21
C VAL A 34 -17.84 -16.06 14.22
N ARG A 35 -17.54 -17.30 14.50
CA ARG A 35 -18.05 -18.48 13.79
C ARG A 35 -18.90 -19.29 14.78
N ALA A 36 -20.15 -18.89 14.90
CA ALA A 36 -21.11 -19.52 15.81
C ALA A 36 -21.79 -20.72 15.14
N ALA A 37 -21.70 -21.87 15.77
CA ALA A 37 -22.28 -23.11 15.29
C ALA A 37 -23.45 -23.57 16.19
N LEU A 38 -24.62 -23.74 15.60
CA LEU A 38 -25.75 -24.41 16.27
C LEU A 38 -25.52 -25.94 16.23
N CYS A 39 -25.25 -26.54 17.37
CA CYS A 39 -25.00 -27.96 17.48
C CYS A 39 -26.11 -28.66 18.28
N VAL A 40 -26.58 -29.77 17.76
CA VAL A 40 -27.68 -30.55 18.36
C VAL A 40 -27.21 -31.92 18.89
N ASN A 41 -25.96 -32.30 18.59
CA ASN A 41 -25.35 -33.56 19.05
C ASN A 41 -23.82 -33.42 19.08
N THR A 42 -23.16 -34.45 19.62
CA THR A 42 -21.71 -34.51 19.78
C THR A 42 -20.94 -34.48 18.45
N ASP A 43 -21.46 -35.09 17.39
CA ASP A 43 -20.82 -35.11 16.06
C ASP A 43 -20.87 -33.72 15.44
N ALA A 44 -21.97 -32.98 15.60
CA ALA A 44 -22.05 -31.58 15.11
C ALA A 44 -21.03 -30.68 15.84
N VAL A 45 -20.84 -30.85 17.15
CA VAL A 45 -19.84 -30.12 17.93
C VAL A 45 -18.43 -30.40 17.42
N ARG A 46 -18.07 -31.66 17.26
CA ARG A 46 -16.79 -32.10 16.74
C ARG A 46 -16.52 -31.50 15.36
N THR A 47 -17.49 -31.65 14.44
CA THR A 47 -17.37 -31.14 13.07
C THR A 47 -17.26 -29.63 13.03
N ALA A 48 -17.98 -28.90 13.86
CA ALA A 48 -17.90 -27.45 13.95
C ALA A 48 -16.47 -26.99 14.33
N LYS A 49 -15.83 -27.67 15.27
CA LYS A 49 -14.45 -27.37 15.67
C LYS A 49 -13.44 -27.81 14.62
N GLU A 50 -13.46 -29.06 14.21
CA GLU A 50 -12.46 -29.63 13.30
C GLU A 50 -12.48 -29.01 11.92
N HIS A 51 -13.68 -28.72 11.38
CA HIS A 51 -13.81 -28.32 9.97
C HIS A 51 -14.00 -26.82 9.76
N ASN A 52 -14.60 -26.11 10.73
CA ASN A 52 -14.99 -24.71 10.56
C ASN A 52 -14.30 -23.77 11.55
N ASP A 53 -13.41 -24.29 12.41
CA ASP A 53 -12.76 -23.50 13.45
C ASP A 53 -13.78 -22.64 14.23
N ALA A 54 -14.95 -23.24 14.57
CA ALA A 54 -16.00 -22.53 15.27
C ALA A 54 -15.53 -22.12 16.67
N ASN A 55 -15.82 -20.87 17.04
CA ASN A 55 -15.41 -20.27 18.30
C ASN A 55 -16.59 -19.91 19.23
N VAL A 56 -17.84 -20.06 18.75
CA VAL A 56 -19.03 -19.95 19.60
C VAL A 56 -19.93 -21.17 19.40
N LEU A 57 -20.17 -21.91 20.48
CA LEU A 57 -21.12 -23.03 20.52
C LEU A 57 -22.53 -22.51 20.88
N CYS A 58 -23.50 -22.75 20.01
CA CYS A 58 -24.90 -22.43 20.28
C CYS A 58 -25.70 -23.71 20.52
N LEU A 59 -26.39 -23.76 21.63
CA LEU A 59 -27.26 -24.89 22.04
C LEU A 59 -28.71 -24.46 22.15
N GLY A 60 -29.61 -25.33 21.70
CA GLY A 60 -31.07 -25.15 21.85
C GLY A 60 -31.65 -26.13 22.86
N SER A 61 -32.18 -25.65 23.97
CA SER A 61 -32.76 -26.53 25.03
C SER A 61 -33.89 -27.43 24.56
N LEU A 62 -34.59 -27.06 23.45
CA LEU A 62 -35.61 -27.90 22.83
C LEU A 62 -35.06 -29.02 21.93
N HIS A 63 -33.84 -28.89 21.47
CA HIS A 63 -33.29 -29.78 20.43
C HIS A 63 -32.03 -30.53 20.86
N THR A 64 -31.49 -30.17 22.02
CA THR A 64 -30.30 -30.82 22.60
C THR A 64 -30.71 -31.78 23.72
N ASP A 65 -30.22 -33.00 23.66
CA ASP A 65 -30.38 -33.96 24.75
C ASP A 65 -29.60 -33.47 25.97
N LEU A 66 -30.31 -33.10 27.04
CA LEU A 66 -29.69 -32.54 28.23
C LEU A 66 -28.69 -33.50 28.89
N LEU A 67 -28.86 -34.82 28.73
CA LEU A 67 -27.92 -35.83 29.25
C LEU A 67 -26.60 -35.84 28.48
N LYS A 68 -26.52 -35.24 27.30
CA LYS A 68 -25.33 -35.17 26.47
C LYS A 68 -24.64 -33.80 26.48
N VAL A 69 -25.21 -32.80 27.15
CA VAL A 69 -24.66 -31.44 27.16
C VAL A 69 -23.23 -31.41 27.73
N GLU A 70 -22.97 -32.13 28.79
CA GLU A 70 -21.67 -32.23 29.42
C GLU A 70 -20.62 -32.82 28.43
N GLU A 71 -20.93 -33.94 27.79
CA GLU A 71 -20.10 -34.55 26.75
C GLU A 71 -19.87 -33.60 25.56
N MET A 72 -20.90 -32.86 25.13
CA MET A 72 -20.79 -31.86 24.04
C MET A 72 -19.81 -30.73 24.42
N ILE A 73 -19.87 -30.23 25.66
CA ILE A 73 -18.95 -29.19 26.15
C ILE A 73 -17.54 -29.73 26.26
N GLU A 74 -17.33 -30.93 26.74
CA GLU A 74 -16.03 -31.58 26.80
C GLU A 74 -15.41 -31.73 25.43
N ILE A 75 -16.17 -32.18 24.42
CA ILE A 75 -15.74 -32.26 23.02
C ILE A 75 -15.40 -30.87 22.51
N TRP A 76 -16.23 -29.86 22.78
CA TRP A 76 -16.00 -28.48 22.36
C TRP A 76 -14.67 -27.92 22.85
N LEU A 77 -14.35 -28.12 24.13
CA LEU A 77 -13.15 -27.59 24.76
C LEU A 77 -11.88 -28.34 24.35
N ASN A 78 -11.97 -29.65 24.05
CA ASN A 78 -10.82 -30.50 23.77
C ASN A 78 -10.57 -30.76 22.28
N THR A 79 -11.46 -30.32 21.37
CA THR A 79 -11.30 -30.54 19.94
C THR A 79 -10.57 -29.36 19.28
N SER A 80 -9.50 -29.66 18.57
CA SER A 80 -8.71 -28.69 17.82
C SER A 80 -9.12 -28.62 16.35
N PHE A 81 -8.87 -27.48 15.71
CA PHE A 81 -9.11 -27.27 14.29
C PHE A 81 -8.15 -28.12 13.41
N CYS A 82 -8.73 -28.87 12.48
CA CYS A 82 -7.97 -29.63 11.47
C CYS A 82 -7.55 -28.70 10.34
N LYS A 83 -6.36 -28.09 10.46
CA LYS A 83 -5.89 -27.01 9.57
C LYS A 83 -5.76 -27.41 8.10
N GLU A 84 -5.42 -28.64 7.75
CA GLU A 84 -5.09 -29.09 6.41
C GLU A 84 -6.06 -28.58 5.30
N ARG A 85 -7.00 -29.43 4.85
CA ARG A 85 -7.93 -29.09 3.77
C ARG A 85 -8.99 -28.05 4.17
N HIS A 86 -9.18 -27.78 5.47
CA HIS A 86 -10.24 -26.88 5.96
C HIS A 86 -9.81 -25.43 6.06
N SER A 87 -8.51 -25.12 6.20
CA SER A 87 -7.99 -23.76 6.29
C SER A 87 -8.42 -22.88 5.12
N SER A 88 -8.40 -23.40 3.90
CA SER A 88 -8.80 -22.62 2.72
C SER A 88 -10.27 -22.20 2.74
N ARG A 89 -11.15 -23.00 3.38
CA ARG A 89 -12.58 -22.69 3.51
C ARG A 89 -12.82 -21.65 4.60
N VAL A 90 -12.15 -21.79 5.74
CA VAL A 90 -12.23 -20.82 6.84
C VAL A 90 -11.66 -19.47 6.39
N ASN A 91 -10.55 -19.46 5.66
CA ASN A 91 -9.98 -18.24 5.10
C ASN A 91 -10.97 -17.53 4.15
N LYS A 92 -11.72 -18.27 3.32
CA LYS A 92 -12.76 -17.67 2.45
C LYS A 92 -13.89 -17.04 3.25
N ILE A 93 -14.28 -17.62 4.41
CA ILE A 93 -15.28 -17.02 5.30
C ILE A 93 -14.75 -15.69 5.83
N ASN A 94 -13.51 -15.67 6.32
CA ASN A 94 -12.87 -14.47 6.87
C ASN A 94 -12.66 -13.39 5.77
N GLU A 95 -12.26 -13.79 4.56
CA GLU A 95 -12.13 -12.88 3.41
C GLU A 95 -13.47 -12.26 3.03
N TYR A 96 -14.56 -13.07 3.02
CA TYR A 96 -15.89 -12.58 2.74
C TYR A 96 -16.39 -11.61 3.81
N GLU A 97 -16.23 -11.95 5.08
CA GLU A 97 -16.57 -11.11 6.22
C GLU A 97 -15.86 -9.75 6.13
N SER A 98 -14.54 -9.78 5.95
CA SER A 98 -13.75 -8.55 5.85
C SER A 98 -14.06 -7.70 4.62
N SER A 99 -14.58 -8.30 3.55
CA SER A 99 -15.02 -7.57 2.36
C SER A 99 -16.36 -6.85 2.55
N ILE A 100 -17.23 -7.38 3.42
CA ILE A 100 -18.55 -6.81 3.70
C ILE A 100 -18.44 -5.58 4.61
N GLU A 101 -17.58 -5.60 5.62
CA GLU A 101 -17.50 -4.51 6.60
C GLU A 101 -17.06 -3.18 6.00
N SER A 102 -16.12 -3.18 5.07
CA SER A 102 -15.51 -1.94 4.58
C SER A 102 -16.42 -1.09 3.68
N ILE A 103 -17.40 -1.68 3.00
CA ILE A 103 -18.25 -0.97 2.02
C ILE A 103 -19.73 -0.92 2.41
N GLN A 104 -20.19 -1.68 3.41
CA GLN A 104 -21.59 -1.72 3.78
C GLN A 104 -22.10 -0.37 4.32
N ASN A 105 -21.26 0.36 5.06
CA ASN A 105 -21.58 1.71 5.52
C ASN A 105 -21.73 2.68 4.33
N ILE A 106 -20.87 2.57 3.32
CA ILE A 106 -20.97 3.39 2.09
C ILE A 106 -22.29 3.09 1.39
N LYS A 107 -22.66 1.80 1.22
CA LYS A 107 -23.92 1.41 0.58
C LYS A 107 -25.15 2.03 1.22
N ASN A 108 -25.13 2.13 2.55
CA ASN A 108 -26.26 2.67 3.31
C ASN A 108 -26.33 4.20 3.27
N LEU A 109 -25.19 4.88 3.14
CA LEU A 109 -25.10 6.34 3.16
C LEU A 109 -25.10 6.93 1.75
N ASP A 110 -24.46 6.28 0.79
CA ASP A 110 -24.31 6.75 -0.58
C ASP A 110 -24.24 5.56 -1.55
N SER A 111 -25.42 5.18 -2.06
CA SER A 111 -25.52 4.09 -3.01
C SER A 111 -24.89 4.36 -4.36
N GLU A 112 -24.73 5.62 -4.76
CA GLU A 112 -24.13 5.99 -6.04
C GLU A 112 -22.63 5.72 -6.01
N ILE A 113 -21.92 6.23 -4.99
CA ILE A 113 -20.49 5.95 -4.85
C ILE A 113 -20.21 4.46 -4.59
N TYR A 114 -21.08 3.78 -3.82
CA TYR A 114 -20.96 2.33 -3.64
C TYR A 114 -20.99 1.58 -4.98
N ASN A 115 -21.94 1.93 -5.86
CA ASN A 115 -22.06 1.30 -7.17
C ASN A 115 -20.85 1.59 -8.07
N LEU A 116 -20.25 2.77 -7.98
CA LEU A 116 -19.03 3.11 -8.73
C LEU A 116 -17.84 2.28 -8.22
N ILE A 117 -17.67 2.16 -6.91
CA ILE A 117 -16.63 1.31 -6.31
C ILE A 117 -16.78 -0.14 -6.78
N LYS A 118 -18.01 -0.67 -6.78
CA LYS A 118 -18.27 -2.05 -7.24
C LYS A 118 -17.97 -2.25 -8.73
N LYS A 119 -18.25 -1.25 -9.57
CA LYS A 119 -17.92 -1.30 -11.00
C LYS A 119 -16.41 -1.25 -11.21
N GLU A 120 -15.69 -0.44 -10.44
CA GLU A 120 -14.22 -0.38 -10.50
C GLU A 120 -13.58 -1.67 -10.01
N ASP A 121 -14.09 -2.27 -8.92
CA ASP A 121 -13.66 -3.59 -8.45
C ASP A 121 -13.80 -4.65 -9.57
N GLN A 122 -14.90 -4.58 -10.33
CA GLN A 122 -15.15 -5.49 -11.44
C GLN A 122 -14.21 -5.22 -12.61
N ARG A 123 -14.00 -3.93 -12.96
CA ARG A 123 -13.08 -3.53 -14.02
C ARG A 123 -11.67 -4.06 -13.75
N GLN A 124 -11.15 -3.89 -12.54
CA GLN A 124 -9.81 -4.36 -12.17
C GLN A 124 -9.65 -5.88 -12.20
N LYS A 125 -10.75 -6.63 -12.03
CA LYS A 125 -10.74 -8.12 -12.14
C LYS A 125 -10.78 -8.61 -13.57
N GLU A 126 -11.46 -7.89 -14.46
CA GLU A 126 -11.75 -8.33 -15.83
C GLU A 126 -10.77 -7.77 -16.86
N ASN A 127 -10.04 -6.70 -16.53
CA ASN A 127 -9.11 -6.08 -17.47
C ASN A 127 -7.65 -6.28 -17.05
N ILE A 128 -6.79 -6.39 -18.06
CA ILE A 128 -5.34 -6.36 -17.87
C ILE A 128 -4.91 -4.90 -17.84
N GLU A 129 -4.30 -4.48 -16.71
CA GLU A 129 -3.77 -3.13 -16.56
C GLU A 129 -2.39 -3.03 -17.22
N LEU A 130 -2.24 -2.07 -18.15
CA LEU A 130 -0.99 -1.85 -18.90
C LEU A 130 -0.38 -0.46 -18.62
N ILE A 131 -0.94 0.31 -17.70
CA ILE A 131 -0.37 1.59 -17.28
C ILE A 131 0.75 1.31 -16.27
N ALA A 132 2.00 1.57 -16.66
CA ALA A 132 3.19 1.21 -15.89
C ALA A 132 3.26 1.86 -14.49
N SER A 133 2.59 2.99 -14.28
CA SER A 133 2.52 3.69 -12.99
C SER A 133 1.44 3.15 -12.04
N GLU A 134 0.55 2.29 -12.50
CA GLU A 134 -0.46 1.69 -11.65
C GLU A 134 0.08 0.51 -10.84
N ASN A 135 -0.40 0.40 -9.60
CA ASN A 135 -0.09 -0.70 -8.70
C ASN A 135 -1.33 -1.06 -7.90
N ILE A 136 -1.56 -2.36 -7.71
CA ILE A 136 -2.68 -2.85 -6.91
C ILE A 136 -2.32 -2.74 -5.44
N ALA A 137 -2.90 -1.75 -4.75
CA ALA A 137 -2.69 -1.55 -3.32
C ALA A 137 -3.22 -2.73 -2.51
N SER A 138 -2.40 -3.23 -1.57
CA SER A 138 -2.82 -4.28 -0.66
C SER A 138 -3.98 -3.82 0.24
N LYS A 139 -4.74 -4.78 0.80
CA LYS A 139 -5.81 -4.47 1.74
C LYS A 139 -5.29 -3.65 2.93
N ALA A 140 -4.15 -4.01 3.51
CA ALA A 140 -3.54 -3.30 4.64
C ALA A 140 -3.22 -1.83 4.31
N VAL A 141 -2.73 -1.53 3.12
CA VAL A 141 -2.48 -0.14 2.67
C VAL A 141 -3.79 0.65 2.61
N ARG A 142 -4.84 0.07 2.01
CA ARG A 142 -6.16 0.73 1.89
C ARG A 142 -6.82 0.95 3.25
N GLU A 143 -6.73 -0.01 4.17
CA GLU A 143 -7.23 0.10 5.55
C GLU A 143 -6.47 1.19 6.32
N THR A 144 -5.15 1.30 6.14
CA THR A 144 -4.35 2.35 6.76
C THR A 144 -4.77 3.73 6.27
N GLN A 145 -4.98 3.91 4.96
CA GLN A 145 -5.45 5.17 4.37
C GLN A 145 -6.83 5.57 4.88
N GLY A 146 -7.76 4.61 5.05
CA GLY A 146 -9.11 4.83 5.57
C GLY A 146 -9.21 4.88 7.10
N SER A 147 -8.10 4.80 7.82
CA SER A 147 -8.10 4.79 9.28
C SER A 147 -8.43 6.16 9.88
N ARG A 148 -8.64 6.20 11.22
CA ARG A 148 -8.88 7.45 11.96
C ARG A 148 -7.74 8.46 11.87
N MET A 149 -6.55 8.06 11.42
CA MET A 149 -5.43 8.98 11.14
C MET A 149 -5.81 10.03 10.07
N THR A 150 -6.73 9.71 9.17
CA THR A 150 -7.31 10.64 8.18
C THR A 150 -7.93 11.89 8.83
N ASN A 151 -8.40 11.82 10.08
CA ASN A 151 -9.01 12.94 10.79
C ASN A 151 -7.98 13.92 11.36
N LYS A 152 -6.69 13.54 11.43
CA LYS A 152 -5.68 14.33 12.12
C LYS A 152 -5.00 15.33 11.21
N TYR A 153 -5.11 16.60 11.56
CA TYR A 153 -4.34 17.67 10.94
C TYR A 153 -2.94 17.73 11.56
N ALA A 154 -1.87 17.53 10.73
CA ALA A 154 -0.51 17.32 11.21
C ALA A 154 0.53 18.14 10.42
N GLU A 155 0.27 19.44 10.24
CA GLU A 155 1.19 20.36 9.56
C GLU A 155 2.52 20.45 10.30
N GLY A 156 3.61 20.46 9.54
CA GLY A 156 4.98 20.44 10.06
C GLY A 156 5.62 19.05 9.96
N TYR A 157 6.67 18.82 10.72
CA TYR A 157 7.42 17.55 10.73
C TYR A 157 7.33 16.87 12.10
N PRO A 158 7.67 15.59 12.23
CA PRO A 158 7.72 14.90 13.51
C PRO A 158 8.48 15.71 14.57
N ALA A 159 7.91 15.81 15.76
CA ALA A 159 8.38 16.63 16.88
C ALA A 159 8.46 18.15 16.61
N LYS A 160 8.02 18.63 15.44
CA LYS A 160 7.99 20.06 15.06
C LYS A 160 6.65 20.39 14.37
N ARG A 161 5.54 19.99 14.99
CA ARG A 161 4.19 20.25 14.49
C ARG A 161 3.68 21.61 14.92
N TRP A 162 2.83 22.17 14.09
CA TRP A 162 2.09 23.39 14.43
C TRP A 162 0.92 23.15 15.39
N TYR A 163 0.49 21.88 15.52
CA TYR A 163 -0.67 21.47 16.33
C TYR A 163 -0.31 20.36 17.30
N ASN A 164 -1.03 20.32 18.43
CA ASN A 164 -0.89 19.27 19.44
C ASN A 164 -1.60 17.97 19.04
N GLY A 165 -1.34 16.90 19.77
CA GLY A 165 -1.97 15.58 19.56
C GLY A 165 -1.46 14.85 18.33
N CYS A 166 -0.21 15.07 17.92
CA CYS A 166 0.41 14.48 16.74
C CYS A 166 1.34 13.30 17.07
N GLU A 167 1.42 12.88 18.31
CA GLU A 167 2.35 11.83 18.77
C GLU A 167 2.23 10.51 18.00
N TRP A 168 1.02 10.11 17.67
CA TRP A 168 0.78 8.86 16.91
C TRP A 168 1.03 9.03 15.41
N VAL A 169 0.72 10.19 14.86
CA VAL A 169 1.04 10.52 13.46
C VAL A 169 2.55 10.70 13.28
N ASP A 170 3.23 11.29 14.26
CA ASP A 170 4.70 11.35 14.28
C ASP A 170 5.31 9.94 14.29
N GLY A 171 4.72 9.04 15.08
CA GLY A 171 5.12 7.63 15.08
C GLY A 171 4.99 6.97 13.71
N ALA A 172 3.86 7.19 13.03
CA ALA A 172 3.62 6.66 11.69
C ALA A 172 4.59 7.24 10.64
N GLU A 173 4.82 8.56 10.67
CA GLU A 173 5.75 9.23 9.74
C GLU A 173 7.19 8.80 9.99
N ASN A 174 7.65 8.73 11.23
CA ASN A 174 8.99 8.25 11.59
C ASN A 174 9.19 6.78 11.16
N LEU A 175 8.16 5.94 11.32
CA LEU A 175 8.22 4.55 10.85
C LEU A 175 8.38 4.48 9.33
N ALA A 176 7.65 5.31 8.58
CA ALA A 176 7.76 5.38 7.12
C ALA A 176 9.15 5.88 6.68
N ILE A 177 9.68 6.93 7.32
CA ILE A 177 11.03 7.45 7.08
C ILE A 177 12.07 6.35 7.31
N ASN A 178 12.02 5.67 8.45
CA ASN A 178 13.01 4.64 8.79
C ASN A 178 12.95 3.46 7.81
N ARG A 179 11.76 3.02 7.44
CA ARG A 179 11.57 1.94 6.46
C ARG A 179 12.05 2.32 5.05
N ALA A 180 11.80 3.55 4.61
CA ALA A 180 12.32 4.03 3.33
C ALA A 180 13.85 4.09 3.33
N LYS A 181 14.46 4.59 4.42
CA LYS A 181 15.92 4.60 4.59
C LYS A 181 16.51 3.19 4.57
N GLU A 182 15.93 2.26 5.30
CA GLU A 182 16.37 0.86 5.34
C GLU A 182 16.23 0.18 3.98
N LEU A 183 15.06 0.34 3.32
CA LEU A 183 14.76 -0.30 2.04
C LEU A 183 15.72 0.12 0.92
N PHE A 184 16.08 1.40 0.87
CA PHE A 184 16.88 1.97 -0.22
C PHE A 184 18.34 2.26 0.17
N GLY A 185 18.72 2.07 1.43
CA GLY A 185 20.04 2.41 1.94
C GLY A 185 20.29 3.93 1.96
N ALA A 186 19.24 4.74 2.16
CA ALA A 186 19.33 6.19 2.13
C ALA A 186 19.74 6.77 3.50
N GLU A 187 20.51 7.84 3.50
CA GLU A 187 20.88 8.57 4.73
C GLU A 187 19.70 9.37 5.29
N HIS A 188 18.87 9.92 4.40
CA HIS A 188 17.71 10.74 4.71
C HIS A 188 16.50 10.33 3.86
N ALA A 189 15.29 10.54 4.38
CA ALA A 189 14.06 10.38 3.61
C ALA A 189 13.00 11.40 4.05
N ASN A 190 12.27 11.94 3.08
CA ASN A 190 11.06 12.73 3.30
C ASN A 190 9.88 11.99 2.66
N VAL A 191 8.91 11.62 3.48
CA VAL A 191 7.75 10.81 3.06
C VAL A 191 6.46 11.63 2.93
N GLN A 192 6.53 12.96 3.04
CA GLN A 192 5.36 13.83 2.99
C GLN A 192 4.82 14.13 1.57
N PRO A 193 5.61 14.14 0.48
CA PRO A 193 5.06 14.41 -0.83
C PRO A 193 3.95 13.40 -1.19
N HIS A 194 2.80 13.91 -1.64
CA HIS A 194 1.67 13.05 -2.00
C HIS A 194 1.80 12.40 -3.39
N SER A 195 2.77 12.84 -4.19
CA SER A 195 3.01 12.35 -5.55
C SER A 195 4.45 12.56 -5.97
N GLY A 196 4.92 11.80 -6.99
CA GLY A 196 6.23 12.00 -7.59
C GLY A 196 6.41 13.41 -8.15
N SER A 197 5.36 14.00 -8.74
CA SER A 197 5.38 15.40 -9.20
C SER A 197 5.63 16.37 -8.05
N GLY A 198 5.00 16.16 -6.90
CA GLY A 198 5.21 16.95 -5.67
C GLY A 198 6.63 16.78 -5.12
N ALA A 199 7.19 15.55 -5.17
CA ALA A 199 8.56 15.27 -4.74
C ALA A 199 9.59 16.00 -5.65
N ASN A 200 9.46 15.86 -6.97
CA ASN A 200 10.34 16.56 -7.91
C ASN A 200 10.25 18.09 -7.76
N MET A 201 9.02 18.62 -7.56
CA MET A 201 8.81 20.05 -7.30
C MET A 201 9.55 20.49 -6.03
N ALA A 202 9.46 19.71 -4.95
CA ALA A 202 10.15 20.04 -3.69
C ALA A 202 11.67 20.11 -3.88
N VAL A 203 12.26 19.16 -4.62
CA VAL A 203 13.70 19.20 -4.94
C VAL A 203 14.04 20.42 -5.78
N TYR A 204 13.31 20.68 -6.86
CA TYR A 204 13.61 21.83 -7.71
C TYR A 204 13.55 23.15 -6.95
N PHE A 205 12.48 23.41 -6.20
CA PHE A 205 12.34 24.65 -5.44
C PHE A 205 13.31 24.77 -4.25
N SER A 206 13.84 23.65 -3.75
CA SER A 206 14.85 23.70 -2.68
C SER A 206 16.25 24.05 -3.20
N GLN A 207 16.55 23.73 -4.45
CA GLN A 207 17.91 23.83 -5.02
C GLN A 207 18.07 24.84 -6.14
N LEU A 208 17.00 25.22 -6.82
CA LEU A 208 17.03 26.01 -8.04
C LEU A 208 16.21 27.30 -7.90
N GLN A 209 16.57 28.27 -8.74
CA GLN A 209 15.78 29.49 -8.94
C GLN A 209 15.10 29.45 -10.33
N PRO A 210 13.94 30.12 -10.51
CA PRO A 210 13.35 30.26 -11.83
C PRO A 210 14.34 30.77 -12.86
N GLY A 211 14.39 30.10 -14.03
CA GLY A 211 15.35 30.39 -15.10
C GLY A 211 16.65 29.57 -15.04
N ASP A 212 16.92 28.86 -13.96
CA ASP A 212 18.06 27.95 -13.89
C ASP A 212 17.94 26.83 -14.93
N THR A 213 19.11 26.36 -15.44
CA THR A 213 19.14 25.34 -16.47
C THR A 213 19.10 23.94 -15.86
N ILE A 214 18.20 23.11 -16.37
CA ILE A 214 18.06 21.67 -16.06
C ILE A 214 18.29 20.88 -17.35
N LEU A 215 19.12 19.85 -17.27
CA LEU A 215 19.30 18.86 -18.33
C LEU A 215 18.48 17.62 -17.95
N ALA A 216 17.52 17.20 -18.78
CA ALA A 216 16.60 16.12 -18.44
C ALA A 216 16.15 15.32 -19.68
N MET A 217 15.70 14.09 -19.48
CA MET A 217 15.26 13.23 -20.59
C MET A 217 13.97 13.77 -21.23
N SER A 218 13.97 13.86 -22.56
CA SER A 218 12.81 14.25 -23.36
C SER A 218 11.61 13.34 -23.10
N LEU A 219 10.41 13.93 -22.97
CA LEU A 219 9.16 13.15 -22.84
C LEU A 219 8.95 12.19 -24.03
N ALA A 220 9.28 12.64 -25.25
CA ALA A 220 9.15 11.85 -26.47
C ALA A 220 10.06 10.60 -26.50
N GLU A 221 11.10 10.59 -25.68
CA GLU A 221 12.08 9.51 -25.62
C GLU A 221 12.08 8.76 -24.28
N GLY A 222 11.03 8.95 -23.48
CA GLY A 222 10.79 8.18 -22.25
C GLY A 222 10.83 8.97 -20.96
N GLY A 223 11.09 10.29 -20.98
CA GLY A 223 11.06 11.14 -19.79
C GLY A 223 9.67 11.29 -19.18
N HIS A 224 9.60 12.02 -18.08
CA HIS A 224 8.35 12.35 -17.40
C HIS A 224 7.96 13.81 -17.63
N LEU A 225 6.68 14.15 -17.44
CA LEU A 225 6.19 15.54 -17.57
C LEU A 225 6.98 16.52 -16.68
N THR A 226 7.34 16.12 -15.46
CA THR A 226 8.12 16.93 -14.52
C THR A 226 9.60 17.05 -14.88
N HIS A 227 10.05 16.38 -15.94
CA HIS A 227 11.40 16.52 -16.47
C HIS A 227 11.53 17.67 -17.48
N GLY A 228 10.61 18.62 -17.45
CA GLY A 228 10.71 19.85 -18.23
C GLY A 228 9.73 19.99 -19.38
N HIS A 229 8.63 19.23 -19.39
CA HIS A 229 7.60 19.40 -20.43
C HIS A 229 6.99 20.80 -20.38
N PRO A 230 6.80 21.51 -21.51
CA PRO A 230 6.33 22.90 -21.53
C PRO A 230 4.98 23.15 -20.84
N MET A 231 4.11 22.14 -20.76
CA MET A 231 2.82 22.24 -20.07
C MET A 231 2.93 22.03 -18.56
N ASN A 232 4.07 21.56 -18.07
CA ASN A 232 4.33 21.32 -16.66
C ASN A 232 5.02 22.53 -15.99
N PHE A 233 4.92 22.64 -14.65
CA PHE A 233 5.60 23.69 -13.90
C PHE A 233 7.09 23.76 -14.21
N SER A 234 7.75 22.59 -14.38
CA SER A 234 9.19 22.50 -14.63
C SER A 234 9.59 23.18 -15.94
N GLY A 235 8.87 22.94 -17.03
CA GLY A 235 9.14 23.56 -18.32
C GLY A 235 8.70 25.04 -18.41
N ARG A 236 7.87 25.50 -17.46
CA ARG A 236 7.45 26.91 -17.39
C ARG A 236 8.39 27.79 -16.58
N LEU A 237 9.07 27.21 -15.58
CA LEU A 237 9.87 27.96 -14.63
C LEU A 237 11.37 27.85 -14.89
N PHE A 238 11.83 26.77 -15.51
CA PHE A 238 13.25 26.48 -15.69
C PHE A 238 13.62 26.44 -17.18
N ASN A 239 14.91 26.69 -17.46
CA ASN A 239 15.45 26.53 -18.79
C ASN A 239 15.81 25.04 -19.02
N ILE A 240 15.02 24.35 -19.84
CA ILE A 240 15.13 22.92 -20.04
C ILE A 240 15.95 22.59 -21.29
N ILE A 241 16.99 21.80 -21.12
CA ILE A 241 17.79 21.22 -22.21
C ILE A 241 17.46 19.73 -22.26
N PRO A 242 16.74 19.25 -23.28
CA PRO A 242 16.38 17.84 -23.36
C PRO A 242 17.53 16.99 -23.88
N TYR A 243 17.74 15.82 -23.27
CA TYR A 243 18.54 14.75 -23.85
C TYR A 243 17.67 13.56 -24.24
N GLY A 244 18.23 12.62 -25.00
CA GLY A 244 17.48 11.47 -25.51
C GLY A 244 18.31 10.20 -25.63
N VAL A 245 17.86 9.34 -26.54
CA VAL A 245 18.48 8.06 -26.86
C VAL A 245 19.16 8.09 -28.23
N LYS A 246 20.12 7.20 -28.47
CA LYS A 246 20.72 6.98 -29.77
C LYS A 246 19.68 6.37 -30.72
N LYS A 247 19.57 6.90 -31.95
CA LYS A 247 18.52 6.49 -32.92
C LYS A 247 18.64 5.03 -33.39
N ASP A 248 19.84 4.50 -33.41
CA ASP A 248 20.15 3.16 -33.91
C ASP A 248 20.02 2.07 -32.84
N THR A 249 20.32 2.40 -31.59
CA THR A 249 20.39 1.43 -30.49
C THR A 249 19.31 1.61 -29.43
N GLU A 250 18.69 2.81 -29.40
CA GLU A 250 17.71 3.22 -28.36
C GLU A 250 18.27 3.20 -26.93
N TYR A 251 19.59 3.18 -26.77
CA TYR A 251 20.26 3.43 -25.49
C TYR A 251 20.40 4.93 -25.21
N ILE A 252 20.35 5.31 -23.94
CA ILE A 252 20.62 6.70 -23.51
C ILE A 252 21.98 7.14 -24.13
N ASP A 253 21.98 8.32 -24.75
CA ASP A 253 23.15 8.91 -25.37
C ASP A 253 23.99 9.69 -24.37
N TYR A 254 24.81 8.98 -23.57
CA TYR A 254 25.67 9.59 -22.54
C TYR A 254 26.71 10.57 -23.14
N GLU A 255 27.16 10.34 -24.36
CA GLU A 255 28.09 11.26 -25.05
C GLU A 255 27.39 12.58 -25.36
N ASN A 256 26.13 12.52 -25.80
CA ASN A 256 25.33 13.72 -26.02
C ASN A 256 25.00 14.42 -24.71
N ILE A 257 24.69 13.67 -23.61
CA ILE A 257 24.48 14.27 -22.28
C ILE A 257 25.73 15.05 -21.85
N GLN A 258 26.94 14.49 -22.00
CA GLN A 258 28.18 15.17 -21.66
C GLN A 258 28.35 16.45 -22.49
N LYS A 259 28.13 16.37 -23.79
CA LYS A 259 28.23 17.53 -24.69
C LYS A 259 27.28 18.65 -24.30
N LEU A 260 26.01 18.31 -24.05
CA LEU A 260 24.98 19.27 -23.62
C LEU A 260 25.31 19.86 -22.24
N ALA A 261 25.82 19.04 -21.32
CA ALA A 261 26.24 19.51 -19.99
C ALA A 261 27.43 20.51 -20.10
N ASP A 262 28.39 20.23 -20.97
CA ASP A 262 29.53 21.14 -21.23
C ASP A 262 29.10 22.46 -21.86
N GLU A 263 28.18 22.42 -22.80
CA GLU A 263 27.67 23.58 -23.52
C GLU A 263 26.78 24.47 -22.63
N HIS A 264 25.86 23.86 -21.90
CA HIS A 264 24.79 24.61 -21.19
C HIS A 264 25.06 24.78 -19.70
N LYS A 265 26.05 24.08 -19.11
CA LYS A 265 26.40 24.13 -17.67
C LYS A 265 25.17 24.09 -16.77
N PRO A 266 24.35 23.03 -16.84
CA PRO A 266 23.14 22.95 -16.04
C PRO A 266 23.43 22.95 -14.54
N LYS A 267 22.53 23.50 -13.73
CA LYS A 267 22.64 23.38 -12.27
C LYS A 267 22.20 22.01 -11.77
N MET A 268 21.37 21.32 -12.54
CA MET A 268 20.86 19.99 -12.21
C MET A 268 20.73 19.13 -13.47
N ILE A 269 21.11 17.87 -13.33
CA ILE A 269 20.83 16.82 -14.33
C ILE A 269 19.83 15.85 -13.71
N VAL A 270 18.70 15.64 -14.40
CA VAL A 270 17.64 14.72 -13.98
C VAL A 270 17.77 13.44 -14.76
N ALA A 271 18.02 12.34 -14.06
CA ALA A 271 18.00 11.00 -14.60
C ALA A 271 16.70 10.26 -14.21
N GLY A 272 16.42 9.16 -14.88
CA GLY A 272 15.19 8.41 -14.70
C GLY A 272 14.20 8.64 -15.85
N ALA A 273 13.24 7.75 -15.94
CA ALA A 273 12.30 7.73 -17.05
C ALA A 273 10.98 7.05 -16.67
N SER A 274 9.90 7.44 -17.36
CA SER A 274 8.60 6.77 -17.29
C SER A 274 8.49 5.59 -18.26
N ALA A 275 9.18 5.67 -19.40
CA ALA A 275 9.03 4.71 -20.50
C ALA A 275 10.39 4.35 -21.14
N TYR A 276 11.33 3.92 -20.31
CA TYR A 276 12.63 3.43 -20.75
C TYR A 276 12.89 2.06 -20.13
N SER A 277 12.96 1.02 -20.95
CA SER A 277 12.98 -0.38 -20.52
C SER A 277 14.37 -0.96 -20.28
N ARG A 278 15.43 -0.18 -20.46
CA ARG A 278 16.80 -0.63 -20.32
C ARG A 278 17.43 -0.11 -19.02
N THR A 279 18.52 -0.71 -18.59
CA THR A 279 19.27 -0.28 -17.41
C THR A 279 19.89 1.10 -17.63
N ILE A 280 19.72 1.99 -16.65
CA ILE A 280 20.34 3.31 -16.63
C ILE A 280 21.69 3.21 -15.93
N ASP A 281 22.73 3.75 -16.55
CA ASP A 281 24.09 3.83 -16.01
C ASP A 281 24.21 5.13 -15.18
N PHE A 282 23.93 5.01 -13.88
CA PHE A 282 23.96 6.15 -12.96
C PHE A 282 25.38 6.62 -12.67
N GLU A 283 26.41 5.76 -12.79
CA GLU A 283 27.79 6.15 -12.60
C GLU A 283 28.23 7.14 -13.68
N LYS A 284 27.91 6.87 -14.96
CA LYS A 284 28.20 7.81 -16.04
C LYS A 284 27.51 9.16 -15.85
N ILE A 285 26.25 9.15 -15.39
CA ILE A 285 25.52 10.40 -15.13
C ILE A 285 26.18 11.16 -13.98
N ARG A 286 26.59 10.47 -12.92
CA ARG A 286 27.32 11.09 -11.80
C ARG A 286 28.61 11.74 -12.25
N ASP A 287 29.39 11.05 -13.10
CA ASP A 287 30.66 11.58 -13.65
C ASP A 287 30.39 12.84 -14.48
N ILE A 288 29.34 12.84 -15.31
CA ILE A 288 28.95 14.04 -16.08
C ILE A 288 28.57 15.18 -15.12
N CYS A 289 27.74 14.91 -14.10
CA CYS A 289 27.38 15.92 -13.11
C CYS A 289 28.62 16.52 -12.43
N ASN A 290 29.56 15.67 -12.02
CA ASN A 290 30.82 16.11 -11.38
C ASN A 290 31.66 16.99 -12.31
N SER A 291 31.73 16.66 -13.62
CA SER A 291 32.51 17.41 -14.59
C SER A 291 32.06 18.86 -14.80
N VAL A 292 30.75 19.13 -14.52
CA VAL A 292 30.17 20.46 -14.70
C VAL A 292 29.67 21.08 -13.38
N ASN A 293 29.91 20.43 -12.25
CA ASN A 293 29.42 20.83 -10.92
C ASN A 293 27.90 20.97 -10.84
N ALA A 294 27.18 20.03 -11.46
CA ALA A 294 25.72 19.94 -11.40
C ALA A 294 25.24 19.02 -10.30
N LEU A 295 24.08 19.29 -9.73
CA LEU A 295 23.37 18.35 -8.87
C LEU A 295 22.79 17.21 -9.70
N MET A 296 22.74 16.01 -9.13
CA MET A 296 22.10 14.84 -9.72
C MET A 296 20.80 14.51 -8.99
N LEU A 297 19.67 14.62 -9.67
CA LEU A 297 18.38 14.11 -9.25
C LEU A 297 18.06 12.85 -10.03
N VAL A 298 17.70 11.77 -9.35
CA VAL A 298 17.21 10.56 -10.01
C VAL A 298 15.75 10.32 -9.67
N ASP A 299 14.88 10.41 -10.66
CA ASP A 299 13.49 9.99 -10.56
C ASP A 299 13.39 8.49 -10.91
N MET A 300 13.45 7.65 -9.89
CA MET A 300 13.36 6.20 -10.05
C MET A 300 11.94 5.64 -9.84
N ALA A 301 10.91 6.47 -9.87
CA ALA A 301 9.54 6.09 -9.54
C ALA A 301 9.09 4.78 -10.23
N HIS A 302 9.32 4.66 -11.54
CA HIS A 302 8.92 3.49 -12.32
C HIS A 302 9.81 2.25 -12.12
N ILE A 303 11.02 2.41 -11.64
CA ILE A 303 11.98 1.33 -11.40
C ILE A 303 12.28 1.09 -9.92
N SER A 304 11.63 1.80 -9.02
CA SER A 304 11.90 1.71 -7.57
C SER A 304 11.74 0.29 -7.02
N GLY A 305 10.74 -0.47 -7.49
CA GLY A 305 10.57 -1.88 -7.13
C GLY A 305 11.72 -2.76 -7.62
N LEU A 306 12.26 -2.49 -8.81
CA LEU A 306 13.42 -3.20 -9.36
C LEU A 306 14.71 -2.86 -8.61
N VAL A 307 14.87 -1.60 -8.21
CA VAL A 307 15.99 -1.14 -7.37
C VAL A 307 15.93 -1.80 -6.00
N ALA A 308 14.77 -1.75 -5.33
CA ALA A 308 14.59 -2.36 -4.01
C ALA A 308 14.82 -3.88 -4.01
N SER A 309 14.50 -4.57 -5.11
CA SER A 309 14.68 -6.01 -5.27
C SER A 309 16.05 -6.41 -5.85
N GLY A 310 16.94 -5.44 -6.16
CA GLY A 310 18.27 -5.69 -6.71
C GLY A 310 18.30 -6.06 -8.20
N HIS A 311 17.20 -5.84 -8.94
CA HIS A 311 17.10 -6.12 -10.38
C HIS A 311 17.52 -4.93 -11.26
N HIS A 312 17.70 -3.75 -10.67
CA HIS A 312 18.27 -2.56 -11.29
C HIS A 312 19.27 -1.93 -10.33
N PRO A 313 20.41 -1.37 -10.81
CA PRO A 313 21.34 -0.64 -9.97
C PRO A 313 20.66 0.46 -9.15
N SER A 314 21.08 0.62 -7.90
CA SER A 314 20.57 1.69 -7.04
C SER A 314 21.27 3.01 -7.34
N PRO A 315 20.55 4.12 -7.55
CA PRO A 315 21.15 5.44 -7.71
C PRO A 315 21.48 6.11 -6.37
N VAL A 316 21.00 5.58 -5.23
CA VAL A 316 20.96 6.30 -3.95
C VAL A 316 22.33 6.75 -3.47
N ALA A 317 23.37 5.90 -3.59
CA ALA A 317 24.71 6.26 -3.18
C ALA A 317 25.45 7.23 -4.14
N LEU A 318 24.89 7.42 -5.34
CA LEU A 318 25.50 8.22 -6.40
C LEU A 318 24.86 9.60 -6.60
N SER A 319 23.64 9.79 -6.07
CA SER A 319 22.80 10.94 -6.35
C SER A 319 22.74 11.91 -5.17
N ASP A 320 22.52 13.19 -5.47
CA ASP A 320 22.22 14.19 -4.44
C ASP A 320 20.78 14.06 -3.94
N PHE A 321 19.85 13.67 -4.85
CA PHE A 321 18.43 13.44 -4.58
C PHE A 321 17.93 12.24 -5.37
N VAL A 322 16.99 11.47 -4.77
CA VAL A 322 16.27 10.36 -5.39
C VAL A 322 14.80 10.46 -5.08
#